data_831816e09ee21015d953812ed5265a7c
#
_entry.id   831816e09ee21015d953812ed5265a7c
#
_cell.length_a   1.000
_cell.length_b   1.000
_cell.length_c   1.000
_cell.angle_alpha   90.00
_cell.angle_beta   90.00
_cell.angle_gamma   90.00
#
_symmetry.space_group_name_H-M   'P 1'
#
loop_
_entity.id
_entity.type
_entity.pdbx_description
1 polymer ?
#
loop_
_entity_poly.entity_id
_entity_poly.type
_entity_poly.pdbx_seq_one_letter_code
_entity_poly.pdbx_strand_id
1 'polypeptide(L)'
;MSVSRRWKFYFVQGLTLVRVPLILVFLAVSLFGGYPLPKAWFVVALGAMLLAAATDWWDGYFARRLEVTSRLGSYADPMTDKAFYLTTFPTLVYLAARVGQHGHARFLVVLAILFLLRDQWVSFLRSLGALHGLSAAANWSGKARTLIAFPTICAIYYYLQAPADWPLRIPWPVVCSLEVLSAGINLVSMGIYSRQFWPALRAELRGPTDPAR
;
A
#
# COMPACT_ATOMS: atom_id res chain seq x y z
N MET A 1 -18.01 20.82 -20.47
CA MET A 1 -16.56 20.75 -20.20
C MET A 1 -15.80 21.03 -21.50
N SER A 2 -14.82 21.94 -21.48
CA SER A 2 -13.94 22.19 -22.65
C SER A 2 -13.15 20.91 -22.99
N VAL A 3 -12.79 20.72 -24.26
CA VAL A 3 -12.00 19.57 -24.75
C VAL A 3 -10.71 19.40 -23.94
N SER A 4 -10.05 20.49 -23.60
CA SER A 4 -8.83 20.52 -22.76
C SER A 4 -9.05 19.94 -21.34
N ARG A 5 -10.21 20.19 -20.72
CA ARG A 5 -10.53 19.68 -19.37
C ARG A 5 -10.84 18.18 -19.37
N ARG A 6 -11.44 17.69 -20.47
CA ARG A 6 -11.69 16.24 -20.64
C ARG A 6 -10.38 15.46 -20.79
N TRP A 7 -9.44 15.97 -21.57
CA TRP A 7 -8.12 15.32 -21.74
C TRP A 7 -7.34 15.21 -20.44
N LYS A 8 -7.28 16.30 -19.68
CA LYS A 8 -6.64 16.33 -18.35
C LYS A 8 -7.28 15.30 -17.40
N PHE A 9 -8.61 15.19 -17.42
CA PHE A 9 -9.35 14.22 -16.64
C PHE A 9 -9.00 12.78 -17.02
N TYR A 10 -9.05 12.42 -18.30
CA TYR A 10 -8.72 11.07 -18.75
C TYR A 10 -7.26 10.72 -18.51
N PHE A 11 -6.34 11.66 -18.60
CA PHE A 11 -4.92 11.47 -18.30
C PHE A 11 -4.73 11.05 -16.83
N VAL A 12 -5.30 11.80 -15.89
CA VAL A 12 -5.18 11.49 -14.45
C VAL A 12 -5.84 10.14 -14.13
N GLN A 13 -7.04 9.88 -14.67
CA GLN A 13 -7.71 8.59 -14.47
C GLN A 13 -6.90 7.43 -15.08
N GLY A 14 -6.26 7.64 -16.21
CA GLY A 14 -5.38 6.67 -16.85
C GLY A 14 -4.19 6.31 -15.96
N LEU A 15 -3.58 7.28 -15.28
CA LEU A 15 -2.48 7.03 -14.33
C LEU A 15 -2.93 6.14 -13.15
N THR A 16 -4.10 6.40 -12.59
CA THR A 16 -4.64 5.55 -11.51
C THR A 16 -4.95 4.14 -12.01
N LEU A 17 -5.56 3.99 -13.19
CA LEU A 17 -5.97 2.69 -13.71
C LEU A 17 -4.78 1.85 -14.23
N VAL A 18 -3.72 2.48 -14.76
CA VAL A 18 -2.54 1.74 -15.26
C VAL A 18 -1.79 1.01 -14.16
N ARG A 19 -1.98 1.41 -12.90
CA ARG A 19 -1.41 0.72 -11.74
C ARG A 19 -1.86 -0.74 -11.65
N VAL A 20 -3.13 -1.03 -11.97
CA VAL A 20 -3.68 -2.40 -11.89
C VAL A 20 -2.95 -3.36 -12.85
N PRO A 21 -2.83 -3.10 -14.16
CA PRO A 21 -2.05 -3.96 -15.05
C PRO A 21 -0.56 -4.06 -14.64
N LEU A 22 0.05 -3.00 -14.11
CA LEU A 22 1.43 -3.08 -13.61
C LEU A 22 1.56 -4.06 -12.43
N ILE A 23 0.64 -4.02 -11.48
CA ILE A 23 0.59 -4.97 -10.37
C ILE A 23 0.37 -6.40 -10.88
N LEU A 24 -0.48 -6.60 -11.88
CA LEU A 24 -0.71 -7.92 -12.49
C LEU A 24 0.51 -8.43 -13.24
N VAL A 25 1.26 -7.57 -13.93
CA VAL A 25 2.56 -7.95 -14.56
C VAL A 25 3.56 -8.39 -13.48
N PHE A 26 3.69 -7.63 -12.40
CA PHE A 26 4.53 -8.03 -11.26
C PHE A 26 4.13 -9.40 -10.72
N LEU A 27 2.84 -9.63 -10.48
CA LEU A 27 2.29 -10.89 -9.99
C LEU A 27 2.59 -12.05 -10.96
N ALA A 28 2.25 -11.88 -12.22
CA ALA A 28 2.42 -12.93 -13.24
C ALA A 28 3.90 -13.34 -13.38
N VAL A 29 4.80 -12.37 -13.48
CA VAL A 29 6.25 -12.65 -13.56
C VAL A 29 6.75 -13.33 -12.30
N SER A 30 6.32 -12.88 -11.13
CA SER A 30 6.76 -13.44 -9.84
C SER A 30 6.28 -14.89 -9.63
N LEU A 31 5.08 -15.23 -10.09
CA LEU A 31 4.51 -16.58 -9.94
C LEU A 31 4.98 -17.54 -11.04
N PHE A 32 5.05 -17.09 -12.29
CA PHE A 32 5.26 -17.95 -13.44
C PHE A 32 6.64 -17.83 -14.10
N GLY A 33 7.45 -16.85 -13.70
CA GLY A 33 8.77 -16.54 -14.28
C GLY A 33 9.88 -17.57 -14.04
N GLY A 34 9.60 -18.64 -13.27
CA GLY A 34 10.60 -19.66 -12.95
C GLY A 34 11.50 -19.30 -11.74
N TYR A 35 12.41 -20.21 -11.38
CA TYR A 35 13.44 -19.97 -10.35
C TYR A 35 14.71 -20.76 -10.69
N PRO A 36 15.89 -20.13 -10.72
CA PRO A 36 16.13 -18.69 -10.52
C PRO A 36 15.46 -17.84 -11.59
N LEU A 37 15.02 -16.62 -11.21
CA LEU A 37 14.33 -15.72 -12.12
C LEU A 37 15.32 -15.15 -13.17
N PRO A 38 15.07 -15.26 -14.49
CA PRO A 38 15.90 -14.64 -15.50
C PRO A 38 16.01 -13.12 -15.32
N LYS A 39 17.18 -12.54 -15.59
CA LYS A 39 17.46 -11.10 -15.40
C LYS A 39 16.41 -10.19 -16.05
N ALA A 40 15.98 -10.50 -17.26
CA ALA A 40 14.98 -9.72 -17.98
C ALA A 40 13.65 -9.69 -17.21
N TRP A 41 13.20 -10.82 -16.70
CA TRP A 41 11.97 -10.92 -15.92
C TRP A 41 12.08 -10.25 -14.54
N PHE A 42 13.24 -10.34 -13.91
CA PHE A 42 13.52 -9.59 -12.68
C PHE A 42 13.37 -8.08 -12.90
N VAL A 43 13.97 -7.53 -13.96
CA VAL A 43 13.88 -6.12 -14.32
C VAL A 43 12.43 -5.72 -14.65
N VAL A 44 11.71 -6.56 -15.39
CA VAL A 44 10.30 -6.32 -15.72
C VAL A 44 9.44 -6.25 -14.46
N ALA A 45 9.57 -7.22 -13.54
CA ALA A 45 8.77 -7.24 -12.32
C ALA A 45 9.12 -6.08 -11.37
N LEU A 46 10.41 -5.82 -11.15
CA LEU A 46 10.86 -4.71 -10.33
C LEU A 46 10.43 -3.37 -10.94
N GLY A 47 10.60 -3.22 -12.26
CA GLY A 47 10.17 -2.03 -13.00
C GLY A 47 8.66 -1.81 -12.93
N ALA A 48 7.85 -2.86 -13.08
CA ALA A 48 6.40 -2.78 -12.95
C ALA A 48 5.98 -2.32 -11.54
N MET A 49 6.64 -2.85 -10.51
CA MET A 49 6.38 -2.46 -9.12
C MET A 49 6.78 -1.00 -8.85
N LEU A 50 7.95 -0.56 -9.32
CA LEU A 50 8.41 0.82 -9.20
C LEU A 50 7.52 1.81 -9.96
N LEU A 51 7.09 1.45 -11.19
CA LEU A 51 6.17 2.25 -11.98
C LEU A 51 4.79 2.33 -11.33
N ALA A 52 4.29 1.24 -10.75
CA ALA A 52 3.02 1.25 -10.03
C ALA A 52 3.02 2.26 -8.88
N ALA A 53 4.14 2.39 -8.16
CA ALA A 53 4.26 3.41 -7.11
C ALA A 53 4.46 4.82 -7.67
N ALA A 54 5.26 4.97 -8.73
CA ALA A 54 5.47 6.27 -9.35
C ALA A 54 4.14 6.84 -9.90
N THR A 55 3.29 5.99 -10.49
CA THR A 55 1.96 6.40 -10.97
C THR A 55 1.06 6.89 -9.84
N ASP A 56 1.13 6.29 -8.63
CA ASP A 56 0.41 6.75 -7.44
C ASP A 56 0.81 8.17 -7.01
N TRP A 57 2.11 8.44 -7.03
CA TRP A 57 2.59 9.78 -6.69
C TRP A 57 2.21 10.82 -7.74
N TRP A 58 2.30 10.45 -9.02
CA TRP A 58 2.02 11.33 -10.13
C TRP A 58 0.53 11.63 -10.30
N ASP A 59 -0.37 10.66 -10.11
CA ASP A 59 -1.81 10.92 -10.24
C ASP A 59 -2.28 11.93 -9.20
N GLY A 60 -1.85 11.81 -7.94
CA GLY A 60 -2.14 12.77 -6.89
C GLY A 60 -1.52 14.16 -7.15
N TYR A 61 -0.30 14.22 -7.70
CA TYR A 61 0.34 15.47 -8.08
C TYR A 61 -0.40 16.17 -9.21
N PHE A 62 -0.70 15.45 -10.31
CA PHE A 62 -1.38 16.02 -11.47
C PHE A 62 -2.85 16.33 -11.19
N ALA A 63 -3.56 15.56 -10.39
CA ALA A 63 -4.94 15.86 -9.99
C ALA A 63 -5.04 17.24 -9.31
N ARG A 64 -4.11 17.52 -8.39
CA ARG A 64 -4.04 18.82 -7.70
C ARG A 64 -3.60 19.96 -8.64
N ARG A 65 -2.57 19.75 -9.46
CA ARG A 65 -2.02 20.78 -10.36
C ARG A 65 -2.97 21.13 -11.51
N LEU A 66 -3.74 20.17 -12.00
CA LEU A 66 -4.67 20.35 -13.12
C LEU A 66 -6.09 20.69 -12.66
N GLU A 67 -6.33 20.74 -11.34
CA GLU A 67 -7.66 21.01 -10.74
C GLU A 67 -8.75 20.06 -11.25
N VAL A 68 -8.39 18.80 -11.52
CA VAL A 68 -9.28 17.75 -12.04
C VAL A 68 -9.46 16.67 -10.97
N THR A 69 -10.14 17.02 -9.88
CA THR A 69 -10.58 16.02 -8.92
C THR A 69 -11.87 15.37 -9.41
N SER A 70 -11.94 14.03 -9.33
CA SER A 70 -13.16 13.29 -9.68
C SER A 70 -13.65 12.48 -8.49
N ARG A 71 -14.98 12.32 -8.39
CA ARG A 71 -15.55 11.40 -7.41
C ARG A 71 -15.06 9.97 -7.63
N LEU A 72 -14.95 9.54 -8.90
CA LEU A 72 -14.45 8.21 -9.26
C LEU A 72 -12.99 8.03 -8.80
N GLY A 73 -12.10 9.01 -9.05
CA GLY A 73 -10.70 8.96 -8.57
C GLY A 73 -10.61 8.82 -7.06
N SER A 74 -11.37 9.61 -6.31
CA SER A 74 -11.35 9.55 -4.83
C SER A 74 -11.78 8.20 -4.24
N TYR A 75 -12.57 7.40 -4.99
CA TYR A 75 -12.92 6.03 -4.60
C TYR A 75 -11.95 4.99 -5.20
N ALA A 76 -11.41 5.23 -6.39
CA ALA A 76 -10.48 4.32 -7.05
C ALA A 76 -9.11 4.28 -6.36
N ASP A 77 -8.58 5.42 -5.90
CA ASP A 77 -7.28 5.49 -5.24
C ASP A 77 -7.17 4.55 -4.02
N PRO A 78 -8.07 4.59 -3.01
CA PRO A 78 -8.01 3.66 -1.89
C PRO A 78 -8.16 2.19 -2.29
N MET A 79 -8.88 1.93 -3.39
CA MET A 79 -9.05 0.57 -3.91
C MET A 79 -7.76 0.06 -4.55
N THR A 80 -7.11 0.87 -5.40
CA THR A 80 -5.86 0.49 -6.07
C THR A 80 -4.69 0.38 -5.10
N ASP A 81 -4.63 1.22 -4.06
CA ASP A 81 -3.66 1.10 -2.97
C ASP A 81 -3.80 -0.22 -2.23
N LYS A 82 -5.04 -0.60 -1.88
CA LYS A 82 -5.30 -1.90 -1.25
C LYS A 82 -4.95 -3.06 -2.17
N ALA A 83 -5.26 -2.97 -3.46
CA ALA A 83 -4.91 -3.99 -4.45
C ALA A 83 -3.39 -4.20 -4.52
N PHE A 84 -2.59 -3.13 -4.45
CA PHE A 84 -1.12 -3.22 -4.41
C PHE A 84 -0.65 -4.08 -3.23
N TYR A 85 -1.05 -3.78 -2.00
CA TYR A 85 -0.62 -4.53 -0.82
C TYR A 85 -1.19 -5.95 -0.78
N LEU A 86 -2.46 -6.14 -1.19
CA LEU A 86 -3.12 -7.44 -1.28
C LEU A 86 -2.44 -8.37 -2.29
N THR A 87 -1.81 -7.84 -3.32
CA THR A 87 -1.10 -8.62 -4.33
C THR A 87 0.35 -8.83 -3.94
N THR A 88 1.05 -7.78 -3.50
CA THR A 88 2.50 -7.85 -3.25
C THR A 88 2.85 -8.70 -2.04
N PHE A 89 2.16 -8.56 -0.90
CA PHE A 89 2.51 -9.33 0.30
C PHE A 89 2.36 -10.85 0.14
N PRO A 90 1.23 -11.40 -0.35
CA PRO A 90 1.13 -12.83 -0.59
C PRO A 90 2.16 -13.34 -1.59
N THR A 91 2.49 -12.53 -2.61
CA THR A 91 3.54 -12.85 -3.57
C THR A 91 4.91 -12.94 -2.90
N LEU A 92 5.28 -11.99 -2.03
CA LEU A 92 6.54 -12.03 -1.29
C LEU A 92 6.60 -13.22 -0.33
N VAL A 93 5.51 -13.56 0.35
CA VAL A 93 5.41 -14.78 1.18
C VAL A 93 5.70 -16.03 0.35
N TYR A 94 5.04 -16.15 -0.80
CA TYR A 94 5.26 -17.26 -1.73
C TYR A 94 6.72 -17.33 -2.19
N LEU A 95 7.32 -16.20 -2.58
CA LEU A 95 8.70 -16.14 -3.04
C LEU A 95 9.69 -16.52 -1.93
N ALA A 96 9.49 -16.04 -0.71
CA ALA A 96 10.32 -16.40 0.44
C ALA A 96 10.24 -17.90 0.76
N ALA A 97 9.04 -18.47 0.74
CA ALA A 97 8.84 -19.90 0.92
C ALA A 97 9.50 -20.74 -0.19
N ARG A 98 9.37 -20.28 -1.45
CA ARG A 98 9.95 -20.93 -2.63
C ARG A 98 11.47 -20.99 -2.61
N VAL A 99 12.15 -19.98 -2.07
CA VAL A 99 13.61 -19.97 -1.90
C VAL A 99 14.08 -20.66 -0.61
N GLY A 100 13.18 -21.36 0.10
CA GLY A 100 13.50 -22.10 1.32
C GLY A 100 13.61 -21.24 2.59
N GLN A 101 13.31 -19.95 2.52
CA GLN A 101 13.35 -19.03 3.67
C GLN A 101 12.06 -19.07 4.48
N HIS A 102 11.68 -20.24 5.00
CA HIS A 102 10.41 -20.45 5.70
C HIS A 102 10.22 -19.58 6.95
N GLY A 103 11.31 -19.25 7.67
CA GLY A 103 11.25 -18.30 8.79
C GLY A 103 10.85 -16.92 8.35
N HIS A 104 11.47 -16.41 7.28
CA HIS A 104 11.15 -15.12 6.68
C HIS A 104 9.73 -15.11 6.11
N ALA A 105 9.32 -16.18 5.39
CA ALA A 105 7.95 -16.30 4.90
C ALA A 105 6.90 -16.19 6.01
N ARG A 106 7.12 -16.84 7.17
CA ARG A 106 6.23 -16.72 8.34
C ARG A 106 6.17 -15.30 8.87
N PHE A 107 7.31 -14.63 8.96
CA PHE A 107 7.34 -13.22 9.37
C PHE A 107 6.59 -12.31 8.38
N LEU A 108 6.75 -12.53 7.08
CA LEU A 108 6.03 -11.79 6.04
C LEU A 108 4.51 -12.01 6.10
N VAL A 109 4.04 -13.20 6.49
CA VAL A 109 2.60 -13.43 6.78
C VAL A 109 2.12 -12.53 7.90
N VAL A 110 2.85 -12.49 9.02
CA VAL A 110 2.50 -11.63 10.16
C VAL A 110 2.49 -10.14 9.76
N LEU A 111 3.51 -9.73 9.00
CA LEU A 111 3.62 -8.36 8.51
C LEU A 111 2.45 -8.01 7.57
N ALA A 112 2.09 -8.91 6.65
CA ALA A 112 0.94 -8.75 5.75
C ALA A 112 -0.38 -8.60 6.52
N ILE A 113 -0.61 -9.46 7.51
CA ILE A 113 -1.80 -9.40 8.36
C ILE A 113 -1.84 -8.06 9.12
N LEU A 114 -0.72 -7.63 9.69
CA LEU A 114 -0.62 -6.36 10.39
C LEU A 114 -0.98 -5.17 9.48
N PHE A 115 -0.47 -5.17 8.24
CA PHE A 115 -0.81 -4.15 7.24
C PHE A 115 -2.30 -4.11 6.93
N LEU A 116 -2.91 -5.27 6.67
CA LEU A 116 -4.32 -5.39 6.33
C LEU A 116 -5.22 -4.99 7.52
N LEU A 117 -4.93 -5.49 8.71
CA LEU A 117 -5.68 -5.14 9.92
C LEU A 117 -5.61 -3.64 10.20
N ARG A 118 -4.40 -3.05 10.10
CA ARG A 118 -4.24 -1.59 10.27
C ARG A 118 -5.09 -0.82 9.26
N ASP A 119 -5.07 -1.21 7.99
CA ASP A 119 -5.83 -0.51 6.95
C ASP A 119 -7.34 -0.61 7.16
N GLN A 120 -7.84 -1.78 7.54
CA GLN A 120 -9.25 -1.96 7.86
C GLN A 120 -9.64 -1.18 9.11
N TRP A 121 -8.82 -1.25 10.16
CA TRP A 121 -9.07 -0.54 11.41
C TRP A 121 -9.12 0.98 11.22
N VAL A 122 -8.12 1.54 10.54
CA VAL A 122 -8.09 2.99 10.28
C VAL A 122 -9.23 3.43 9.35
N SER A 123 -9.59 2.63 8.35
CA SER A 123 -10.72 2.91 7.47
C SER A 123 -12.03 2.91 8.26
N PHE A 124 -12.24 1.94 9.14
CA PHE A 124 -13.39 1.89 10.05
C PHE A 124 -13.46 3.13 10.95
N LEU A 125 -12.35 3.46 11.64
CA LEU A 125 -12.31 4.64 12.53
C LEU A 125 -12.59 5.95 11.78
N ARG A 126 -12.08 6.11 10.57
CA ARG A 126 -12.33 7.30 9.75
C ARG A 126 -13.79 7.39 9.30
N SER A 127 -14.41 6.26 8.93
CA SER A 127 -15.83 6.22 8.58
C SER A 127 -16.69 6.57 9.80
N LEU A 128 -16.38 6.00 10.95
CA LEU A 128 -17.06 6.31 12.21
C LEU A 128 -16.89 7.78 12.60
N GLY A 129 -15.67 8.30 12.51
CA GLY A 129 -15.39 9.71 12.80
C GLY A 129 -16.14 10.67 11.89
N ALA A 130 -16.30 10.32 10.59
CA ALA A 130 -17.07 11.12 9.64
C ALA A 130 -18.56 11.22 10.03
N LEU A 131 -19.16 10.15 10.58
CA LEU A 131 -20.54 10.18 11.09
C LEU A 131 -20.70 11.14 12.28
N HIS A 132 -19.62 11.34 13.07
CA HIS A 132 -19.59 12.25 14.19
C HIS A 132 -19.01 13.64 13.85
N GLY A 133 -18.91 13.99 12.56
CA GLY A 133 -18.41 15.30 12.11
C GLY A 133 -16.91 15.53 12.36
N LEU A 134 -16.15 14.49 12.69
CA LEU A 134 -14.69 14.59 12.87
C LEU A 134 -13.99 14.57 11.50
N SER A 135 -12.90 15.34 11.39
CA SER A 135 -12.09 15.35 10.17
C SER A 135 -11.50 13.97 9.88
N ALA A 136 -11.84 13.42 8.72
CA ALA A 136 -11.29 12.16 8.22
C ALA A 136 -9.92 12.34 7.53
N ALA A 137 -9.26 13.50 7.65
CA ALA A 137 -7.97 13.77 7.01
C ALA A 137 -6.87 12.81 7.50
N ALA A 138 -5.97 12.47 6.58
CA ALA A 138 -4.81 11.64 6.92
C ALA A 138 -3.84 12.43 7.81
N ASN A 139 -3.40 11.80 8.90
CA ASN A 139 -2.37 12.36 9.76
C ASN A 139 -0.95 11.99 9.26
N TRP A 140 0.09 12.54 9.92
CA TRP A 140 1.49 12.31 9.55
C TRP A 140 1.88 10.82 9.58
N SER A 141 1.34 10.03 10.51
CA SER A 141 1.67 8.61 10.66
C SER A 141 1.19 7.77 9.47
N GLY A 142 0.06 8.14 8.86
CA GLY A 142 -0.41 7.52 7.62
C GLY A 142 0.53 7.81 6.44
N LYS A 143 1.04 9.03 6.34
CA LYS A 143 2.02 9.41 5.29
C LYS A 143 3.37 8.70 5.50
N ALA A 144 3.88 8.69 6.74
CA ALA A 144 5.13 8.01 7.08
C ALA A 144 5.04 6.50 6.77
N ARG A 145 3.90 5.86 7.08
CA ARG A 145 3.68 4.45 6.73
C ARG A 145 3.86 4.18 5.24
N THR A 146 3.23 4.95 4.37
CA THR A 146 3.33 4.75 2.92
C THR A 146 4.77 4.95 2.43
N LEU A 147 5.47 5.97 2.96
CA LEU A 147 6.85 6.27 2.64
C LEU A 147 7.81 5.14 3.04
N ILE A 148 7.55 4.43 4.12
CA ILE A 148 8.37 3.31 4.61
C ILE A 148 7.97 1.99 3.94
N ALA A 149 6.68 1.73 3.79
CA ALA A 149 6.16 0.45 3.30
C ALA A 149 6.63 0.13 1.88
N PHE A 150 6.61 1.10 0.99
CA PHE A 150 6.97 0.87 -0.40
C PHE A 150 8.45 0.49 -0.59
N PRO A 151 9.44 1.24 -0.06
CA PRO A 151 10.84 0.82 -0.11
C PRO A 151 11.07 -0.55 0.55
N THR A 152 10.35 -0.85 1.64
CA THR A 152 10.43 -2.15 2.31
C THR A 152 10.02 -3.28 1.37
N ILE A 153 8.88 -3.17 0.70
CA ILE A 153 8.38 -4.17 -0.26
C ILE A 153 9.38 -4.35 -1.41
N CYS A 154 9.91 -3.25 -1.97
CA CYS A 154 10.92 -3.29 -3.02
C CYS A 154 12.21 -3.99 -2.54
N ALA A 155 12.67 -3.69 -1.33
CA ALA A 155 13.88 -4.28 -0.76
C ALA A 155 13.72 -5.79 -0.52
N ILE A 156 12.55 -6.22 -0.01
CA ILE A 156 12.22 -7.64 0.17
C ILE A 156 12.23 -8.37 -1.18
N TYR A 157 11.53 -7.83 -2.18
CA TYR A 157 11.48 -8.43 -3.50
C TYR A 157 12.88 -8.54 -4.11
N TYR A 158 13.64 -7.45 -4.04
CA TYR A 158 15.01 -7.40 -4.53
C TYR A 158 15.89 -8.43 -3.82
N TYR A 159 15.83 -8.53 -2.51
CA TYR A 159 16.60 -9.48 -1.71
C TYR A 159 16.29 -10.94 -2.10
N LEU A 160 15.02 -11.26 -2.34
CA LEU A 160 14.56 -12.61 -2.67
C LEU A 160 14.85 -13.03 -4.12
N GLN A 161 14.86 -12.09 -5.06
CA GLN A 161 14.82 -12.40 -6.49
C GLN A 161 15.98 -11.83 -7.31
N ALA A 162 16.84 -10.97 -6.73
CA ALA A 162 17.98 -10.42 -7.47
C ALA A 162 18.90 -11.53 -8.01
N PRO A 163 19.24 -11.49 -9.32
CA PRO A 163 20.14 -12.49 -9.93
C PRO A 163 21.48 -12.56 -9.22
N ALA A 164 22.12 -13.74 -9.22
CA ALA A 164 23.35 -13.97 -8.48
C ALA A 164 24.53 -13.08 -8.90
N ASP A 165 24.56 -12.66 -10.13
CA ASP A 165 25.57 -11.77 -10.72
C ASP A 165 25.16 -10.30 -10.78
N TRP A 166 24.08 -9.91 -10.05
CA TRP A 166 23.66 -8.52 -9.99
C TRP A 166 24.64 -7.69 -9.15
N PRO A 167 25.05 -6.49 -9.61
CA PRO A 167 26.13 -5.71 -8.98
C PRO A 167 25.78 -5.24 -7.57
N LEU A 168 24.52 -4.98 -7.29
CA LEU A 168 24.06 -4.53 -5.98
C LEU A 168 23.50 -5.71 -5.18
N ARG A 169 23.88 -5.79 -3.90
CA ARG A 169 23.33 -6.76 -2.93
C ARG A 169 22.76 -6.00 -1.75
N ILE A 170 21.51 -6.26 -1.42
CA ILE A 170 20.92 -5.76 -0.18
C ILE A 170 21.18 -6.80 0.91
N PRO A 171 21.96 -6.45 1.96
CA PRO A 171 22.23 -7.40 3.04
C PRO A 171 20.97 -7.66 3.87
N TRP A 172 20.86 -8.88 4.39
CA TRP A 172 19.73 -9.28 5.24
C TRP A 172 19.43 -8.31 6.40
N PRO A 173 20.41 -7.79 7.16
CA PRO A 173 20.13 -6.83 8.24
C PRO A 173 19.37 -5.58 7.78
N VAL A 174 19.64 -5.11 6.56
CA VAL A 174 18.93 -3.93 5.99
C VAL A 174 17.47 -4.28 5.73
N VAL A 175 17.19 -5.43 5.11
CA VAL A 175 15.82 -5.90 4.86
C VAL A 175 15.07 -6.06 6.17
N CYS A 176 15.66 -6.75 7.13
CA CYS A 176 15.08 -6.97 8.46
C CYS A 176 14.79 -5.66 9.19
N SER A 177 15.71 -4.68 9.13
CA SER A 177 15.50 -3.36 9.73
C SER A 177 14.32 -2.61 9.10
N LEU A 178 14.18 -2.67 7.78
CA LEU A 178 13.07 -2.05 7.06
C LEU A 178 11.73 -2.72 7.41
N GLU A 179 11.72 -4.05 7.53
CA GLU A 179 10.54 -4.81 7.93
C GLU A 179 10.09 -4.49 9.36
N VAL A 180 11.03 -4.45 10.31
CA VAL A 180 10.76 -4.08 11.70
C VAL A 180 10.27 -2.64 11.81
N LEU A 181 10.91 -1.72 11.09
CA LEU A 181 10.49 -0.33 11.02
C LEU A 181 9.07 -0.20 10.43
N SER A 182 8.80 -0.98 9.38
CA SER A 182 7.49 -1.02 8.73
C SER A 182 6.42 -1.59 9.66
N ALA A 183 6.71 -2.63 10.44
CA ALA A 183 5.82 -3.14 11.47
C ALA A 183 5.57 -2.08 12.56
N GLY A 184 6.63 -1.45 13.06
CA GLY A 184 6.57 -0.42 14.10
C GLY A 184 5.69 0.77 13.69
N ILE A 185 5.88 1.32 12.48
CA ILE A 185 5.06 2.45 12.02
C ILE A 185 3.58 2.07 11.83
N ASN A 186 3.27 0.82 11.46
CA ASN A 186 1.88 0.35 11.39
C ASN A 186 1.23 0.34 12.78
N LEU A 187 1.92 -0.19 13.81
CA LEU A 187 1.42 -0.21 15.20
C LEU A 187 1.26 1.22 15.74
N VAL A 188 2.25 2.08 15.56
CA VAL A 188 2.18 3.50 15.97
C VAL A 188 1.01 4.19 15.28
N SER A 189 0.82 3.96 13.99
CA SER A 189 -0.28 4.53 13.24
C SER A 189 -1.64 4.05 13.76
N MET A 190 -1.81 2.76 14.07
CA MET A 190 -3.03 2.24 14.71
C MET A 190 -3.32 2.95 16.03
N GLY A 191 -2.32 3.09 16.89
CA GLY A 191 -2.45 3.78 18.18
C GLY A 191 -2.85 5.24 18.04
N ILE A 192 -2.22 5.98 17.12
CA ILE A 192 -2.53 7.40 16.87
C ILE A 192 -3.97 7.57 16.37
N TYR A 193 -4.39 6.77 15.37
CA TYR A 193 -5.75 6.84 14.86
C TYR A 193 -6.78 6.41 15.90
N SER A 194 -6.51 5.37 16.69
CA SER A 194 -7.39 4.94 17.79
C SER A 194 -7.58 6.04 18.82
N ARG A 195 -6.50 6.76 19.20
CA ARG A 195 -6.60 7.90 20.11
C ARG A 195 -7.38 9.07 19.49
N GLN A 196 -7.13 9.39 18.23
CA GLN A 196 -7.80 10.50 17.53
C GLN A 196 -9.32 10.29 17.44
N PHE A 197 -9.77 9.07 17.15
CA PHE A 197 -11.18 8.74 16.97
C PHE A 197 -11.83 8.09 18.19
N TRP A 198 -11.10 8.04 19.33
CA TRP A 198 -11.62 7.48 20.57
C TRP A 198 -12.94 8.11 21.05
N PRO A 199 -13.16 9.44 20.96
CA PRO A 199 -14.44 10.05 21.36
C PRO A 199 -15.62 9.52 20.54
N ALA A 200 -15.49 9.37 19.23
CA ALA A 200 -16.52 8.81 18.36
C ALA A 200 -16.80 7.34 18.70
N LEU A 201 -15.73 6.55 18.84
CA LEU A 201 -15.86 5.13 19.22
C LEU A 201 -16.56 4.97 20.57
N ARG A 202 -16.20 5.79 21.55
CA ARG A 202 -16.82 5.77 22.89
C ARG A 202 -18.29 6.19 22.87
N ALA A 203 -18.67 7.12 21.97
CA ALA A 203 -20.06 7.53 21.81
C ALA A 203 -20.93 6.37 21.34
N GLU A 204 -20.48 5.63 20.33
CA GLU A 204 -21.21 4.44 19.83
C GLU A 204 -21.28 3.29 20.84
N LEU A 205 -20.20 3.06 21.59
CA LEU A 205 -20.17 2.01 22.62
C LEU A 205 -21.13 2.28 23.80
N ARG A 206 -21.53 3.53 24.01
CA ARG A 206 -22.49 3.89 25.07
C ARG A 206 -23.96 3.65 24.68
N GLY A 207 -24.19 3.33 23.40
CA GLY A 207 -25.53 3.17 22.86
C GLY A 207 -26.32 4.49 22.73
N PRO A 208 -27.52 4.45 22.12
CA PRO A 208 -28.37 5.61 21.99
C PRO A 208 -28.72 6.12 23.40
N THR A 209 -28.39 7.39 23.68
CA THR A 209 -28.90 8.06 24.86
C THR A 209 -30.43 8.14 24.70
N ASP A 210 -31.16 7.54 25.63
CA ASP A 210 -32.60 7.59 25.69
C ASP A 210 -33.08 9.07 25.58
N PRO A 211 -33.83 9.46 24.55
CA PRO A 211 -34.29 10.84 24.37
C PRO A 211 -35.32 11.27 25.45
N ALA A 212 -35.61 10.42 26.46
CA ALA A 212 -36.60 10.65 27.52
C ALA A 212 -36.00 11.00 28.89
N ARG A 213 -34.73 11.48 28.97
CA ARG A 213 -34.18 12.03 30.21
C ARG A 213 -33.73 13.46 30.06
#